data_5c0d7bc7567283f05488bc527eab03d2
#
_entry.id   5c0d7bc7567283f05488bc527eab03d2
#
_cell.length_a   1.000
_cell.length_b   1.000
_cell.length_c   1.000
_cell.angle_alpha   90.00
_cell.angle_beta   90.00
_cell.angle_gamma   90.00
#
_symmetry.space_group_name_H-M   'P 1'
#
loop_
_entity.id
_entity.type
_entity.pdbx_description
1 polymer ?
#
loop_
_entity_poly.entity_id
_entity_poly.type
_entity_poly.pdbx_seq_one_letter_code
_entity_poly.pdbx_strand_id
1 'polypeptide(L)'
;MRIEPLTPDLVPEITRVAKHAFEFDEIDEALIREKTVGAEDFDPELGVVVKVEDRVVGFAQGAVGVGDDDRGIGYVRLLAVSPAWRRRKAGTLLLFTLENQLRARNCHTISIMDCPQNYFQPGLDFRYTEGVCFLLRHGYRMVHENHNMRCDIEVGQWPDLEAEIKRLSAEGFEVRRAQFADEPHICEFLQAHWPAWVAEVKRALRRDPPGVHLAWHNGKVVAFAAYQGNNASLSWFGPMGTDPEVRKKGLGAILLRLCLKDLAHQGWRHAIIPWVGPISFYARTCGAWLDRCFWVYRKDFSTKPLEWKLAEAALAGQSDPVNKLLRAFSFDPMTRKESELVNK
;
A
#
# COMPACT_ATOMS: atom_id res chain seq x y z
N MET A 1 11.39 13.81 -23.79
CA MET A 1 11.00 13.07 -22.60
C MET A 1 12.26 12.48 -21.99
N ARG A 2 12.57 12.82 -20.75
CA ARG A 2 13.76 12.35 -20.02
C ARG A 2 13.31 11.64 -18.76
N ILE A 3 14.05 10.62 -18.34
CA ILE A 3 13.87 9.98 -17.04
C ILE A 3 14.98 10.46 -16.09
N GLU A 4 14.59 10.79 -14.87
CA GLU A 4 15.52 11.32 -13.86
C GLU A 4 15.19 10.68 -12.50
N PRO A 5 16.16 10.63 -11.56
CA PRO A 5 15.89 10.19 -10.20
C PRO A 5 14.84 11.07 -9.52
N LEU A 6 14.03 10.46 -8.65
CA LEU A 6 13.15 11.19 -7.75
C LEU A 6 13.95 11.75 -6.58
N THR A 7 13.91 13.07 -6.40
CA THR A 7 14.58 13.78 -5.32
C THR A 7 13.59 14.50 -4.40
N PRO A 8 13.96 14.81 -3.14
CA PRO A 8 13.04 15.43 -2.17
C PRO A 8 12.42 16.76 -2.60
N ASP A 9 13.12 17.54 -3.41
CA ASP A 9 12.64 18.83 -3.96
C ASP A 9 11.54 18.66 -5.00
N LEU A 10 11.41 17.48 -5.63
CA LEU A 10 10.38 17.16 -6.60
C LEU A 10 9.04 16.75 -5.97
N VAL A 11 8.97 16.60 -4.64
CA VAL A 11 7.74 16.16 -3.95
C VAL A 11 6.53 17.05 -4.27
N PRO A 12 6.62 18.39 -4.30
CA PRO A 12 5.47 19.22 -4.69
C PRO A 12 4.98 18.93 -6.12
N GLU A 13 5.91 18.70 -7.06
CA GLU A 13 5.55 18.42 -8.46
C GLU A 13 4.91 17.04 -8.63
N ILE A 14 5.48 16.00 -8.02
CA ILE A 14 4.89 14.65 -8.08
C ILE A 14 3.54 14.61 -7.35
N THR A 15 3.36 15.39 -6.26
CA THR A 15 2.07 15.53 -5.59
C THR A 15 1.03 16.12 -6.53
N ARG A 16 1.38 17.15 -7.30
CA ARG A 16 0.49 17.71 -8.32
C ARG A 16 0.12 16.67 -9.37
N VAL A 17 1.07 15.87 -9.85
CA VAL A 17 0.80 14.77 -10.80
C VAL A 17 -0.12 13.74 -10.15
N ALA A 18 0.12 13.34 -8.91
CA ALA A 18 -0.69 12.38 -8.16
C ALA A 18 -2.14 12.84 -7.99
N LYS A 19 -2.35 14.09 -7.58
CA LYS A 19 -3.71 14.69 -7.43
C LYS A 19 -4.56 14.63 -8.71
N HIS A 20 -3.92 14.73 -9.88
CA HIS A 20 -4.63 14.63 -11.15
C HIS A 20 -4.75 13.20 -11.68
N ALA A 21 -3.92 12.30 -11.21
CA ALA A 21 -3.87 10.92 -11.70
C ALA A 21 -4.71 9.97 -10.84
N PHE A 22 -4.75 10.17 -9.53
CA PHE A 22 -5.48 9.35 -8.56
C PHE A 22 -6.81 10.01 -8.20
N GLU A 23 -7.76 9.98 -9.13
CA GLU A 23 -9.07 10.67 -9.02
C GLU A 23 -10.00 10.07 -7.94
N PHE A 24 -9.74 8.84 -7.49
CA PHE A 24 -10.52 8.18 -6.44
C PHE A 24 -9.84 8.21 -5.08
N ASP A 25 -8.73 8.93 -4.94
CA ASP A 25 -7.92 8.98 -3.73
C ASP A 25 -7.72 10.41 -3.23
N GLU A 26 -7.72 10.54 -1.90
CA GLU A 26 -7.32 11.79 -1.26
C GLU A 26 -5.79 11.88 -1.25
N ILE A 27 -5.25 12.90 -1.89
CA ILE A 27 -3.82 13.09 -2.06
C ILE A 27 -3.39 14.43 -1.47
N ASP A 28 -2.43 14.37 -0.55
CA ASP A 28 -1.68 15.51 -0.06
C ASP A 28 -0.17 15.29 -0.17
N GLU A 29 0.62 16.31 0.13
CA GLU A 29 2.07 16.24 0.05
C GLU A 29 2.67 15.34 1.13
N ALA A 30 2.06 15.30 2.31
CA ALA A 30 2.52 14.47 3.42
C ALA A 30 2.41 12.98 3.06
N LEU A 31 1.28 12.58 2.45
CA LEU A 31 1.06 11.23 1.95
C LEU A 31 2.05 10.85 0.85
N ILE A 32 2.25 11.70 -0.14
CA ILE A 32 3.19 11.42 -1.23
C ILE A 32 4.61 11.33 -0.69
N ARG A 33 5.01 12.21 0.22
CA ARG A 33 6.31 12.14 0.91
C ARG A 33 6.47 10.83 1.68
N GLU A 34 5.46 10.41 2.45
CA GLU A 34 5.44 9.15 3.20
C GLU A 34 5.64 7.93 2.28
N LYS A 35 5.08 7.95 1.08
CA LYS A 35 5.15 6.84 0.12
C LYS A 35 6.39 6.88 -0.78
N THR A 36 7.14 7.95 -0.74
CA THR A 36 8.34 8.15 -1.57
C THR A 36 9.56 8.45 -0.68
N VAL A 37 10.12 9.64 -0.77
CA VAL A 37 11.38 10.04 -0.14
C VAL A 37 11.38 10.03 1.39
N GLY A 38 10.23 10.01 2.03
CA GLY A 38 10.06 9.90 3.48
C GLY A 38 9.82 8.47 3.97
N ALA A 39 9.79 7.49 3.07
CA ALA A 39 9.66 6.09 3.45
C ALA A 39 10.93 5.57 4.13
N GLU A 40 10.78 4.78 5.21
CA GLU A 40 11.93 4.17 5.91
C GLU A 40 12.77 3.25 5.00
N ASP A 41 12.12 2.64 3.99
CA ASP A 41 12.72 1.77 2.98
C ASP A 41 12.97 2.50 1.64
N PHE A 42 13.08 3.84 1.66
CA PHE A 42 13.33 4.60 0.44
C PHE A 42 14.69 4.24 -0.17
N ASP A 43 14.65 3.77 -1.41
CA ASP A 43 15.84 3.57 -2.24
C ASP A 43 15.81 4.62 -3.36
N PRO A 44 16.79 5.55 -3.41
CA PRO A 44 16.85 6.60 -4.44
C PRO A 44 16.90 6.05 -5.87
N GLU A 45 17.45 4.86 -6.07
CA GLU A 45 17.49 4.23 -7.39
C GLU A 45 16.15 3.62 -7.80
N LEU A 46 15.21 3.40 -6.84
CA LEU A 46 13.86 2.92 -7.11
C LEU A 46 12.83 4.06 -7.15
N GLY A 47 13.26 5.32 -7.10
CA GLY A 47 12.42 6.50 -7.29
C GLY A 47 12.76 7.18 -8.61
N VAL A 48 11.78 7.32 -9.52
CA VAL A 48 12.02 7.91 -10.85
C VAL A 48 10.89 8.85 -11.27
N VAL A 49 11.26 9.89 -11.99
CA VAL A 49 10.34 10.83 -12.63
C VAL A 49 10.56 10.87 -14.14
N VAL A 50 9.50 11.16 -14.87
CA VAL A 50 9.58 11.51 -16.30
C VAL A 50 9.32 12.99 -16.44
N LYS A 51 10.26 13.71 -17.09
CA LYS A 51 10.13 15.12 -17.43
C LYS A 51 9.99 15.34 -18.93
N VAL A 52 9.18 16.34 -19.28
CA VAL A 52 9.11 16.90 -20.61
C VAL A 52 9.43 18.39 -20.48
N GLU A 53 10.44 18.83 -21.21
CA GLU A 53 11.11 20.09 -20.91
C GLU A 53 11.56 20.05 -19.44
N ASP A 54 11.12 20.94 -18.58
CA ASP A 54 11.47 20.94 -17.16
C ASP A 54 10.29 20.56 -16.23
N ARG A 55 9.18 20.06 -16.81
CA ARG A 55 7.98 19.68 -16.04
C ARG A 55 7.93 18.19 -15.78
N VAL A 56 7.68 17.82 -14.52
CA VAL A 56 7.35 16.44 -14.17
C VAL A 56 5.95 16.11 -14.71
N VAL A 57 5.89 15.06 -15.55
CA VAL A 57 4.65 14.56 -16.18
C VAL A 57 4.24 13.18 -15.67
N GLY A 58 5.13 12.50 -14.98
CA GLY A 58 4.86 11.21 -14.34
C GLY A 58 5.97 10.85 -13.38
N PHE A 59 5.66 9.97 -12.45
CA PHE A 59 6.63 9.42 -11.48
C PHE A 59 6.28 7.98 -11.12
N ALA A 60 7.27 7.27 -10.59
CA ALA A 60 7.07 5.97 -9.98
C ALA A 60 8.03 5.78 -8.82
N GLN A 61 7.60 5.01 -7.80
CA GLN A 61 8.40 4.58 -6.66
C GLN A 61 8.29 3.08 -6.50
N GLY A 62 9.43 2.40 -6.48
CA GLY A 62 9.54 0.98 -6.19
C GLY A 62 9.98 0.71 -4.75
N ALA A 63 9.87 -0.55 -4.36
CA ALA A 63 10.40 -1.11 -3.11
C ALA A 63 10.76 -2.59 -3.31
N VAL A 64 11.70 -3.09 -2.52
CA VAL A 64 12.01 -4.53 -2.46
C VAL A 64 11.27 -5.13 -1.28
N GLY A 65 10.68 -6.29 -1.45
CA GLY A 65 9.99 -7.02 -0.39
C GLY A 65 10.94 -7.38 0.77
N VAL A 66 10.42 -7.32 1.99
CA VAL A 66 11.15 -7.58 3.23
C VAL A 66 10.56 -8.82 3.92
N GLY A 67 11.45 -9.67 4.46
CA GLY A 67 11.05 -10.92 5.11
C GLY A 67 11.02 -12.12 4.15
N ASP A 68 10.81 -13.31 4.71
CA ASP A 68 10.91 -14.56 3.95
C ASP A 68 9.75 -14.74 2.97
N ASP A 69 8.55 -14.31 3.32
CA ASP A 69 7.35 -14.42 2.48
C ASP A 69 7.41 -13.52 1.23
N ASP A 70 8.17 -12.41 1.30
CA ASP A 70 8.35 -11.44 0.21
C ASP A 70 9.70 -11.55 -0.48
N ARG A 71 10.47 -12.60 -0.20
CA ARG A 71 11.80 -12.80 -0.81
C ARG A 71 11.69 -12.91 -2.33
N GLY A 72 12.42 -12.03 -3.02
CA GLY A 72 12.42 -11.99 -4.48
C GLY A 72 11.19 -11.31 -5.11
N ILE A 73 10.36 -10.67 -4.29
CA ILE A 73 9.27 -9.82 -4.77
C ILE A 73 9.72 -8.36 -4.78
N GLY A 74 9.54 -7.69 -5.91
CA GLY A 74 9.66 -6.25 -6.05
C GLY A 74 8.28 -5.61 -6.14
N TYR A 75 8.14 -4.41 -5.64
CA TYR A 75 6.88 -3.68 -5.64
C TYR A 75 6.99 -2.39 -6.45
N VAL A 76 6.02 -2.11 -7.29
CA VAL A 76 5.74 -0.76 -7.79
C VAL A 76 4.75 -0.14 -6.80
N ARG A 77 5.26 0.56 -5.78
CA ARG A 77 4.45 1.16 -4.71
C ARG A 77 3.53 2.25 -5.23
N LEU A 78 4.03 3.09 -6.12
CA LEU A 78 3.29 4.14 -6.82
C LEU A 78 3.74 4.21 -8.28
N LEU A 79 2.80 4.46 -9.17
CA LEU A 79 3.05 4.87 -10.54
C LEU A 79 1.93 5.79 -11.00
N ALA A 80 2.26 7.00 -11.39
CA ALA A 80 1.28 7.96 -11.88
C ALA A 80 1.80 8.73 -13.10
N VAL A 81 0.90 9.00 -14.04
CA VAL A 81 1.15 9.86 -15.20
C VAL A 81 0.02 10.86 -15.29
N SER A 82 0.39 12.14 -15.42
CA SER A 82 -0.56 13.21 -15.65
C SER A 82 -1.49 12.89 -16.82
N PRO A 83 -2.82 13.07 -16.69
CA PRO A 83 -3.79 12.71 -17.72
C PRO A 83 -3.44 13.27 -19.11
N ALA A 84 -2.98 14.50 -19.19
CA ALA A 84 -2.57 15.16 -20.44
C ALA A 84 -1.35 14.49 -21.13
N TRP A 85 -0.62 13.64 -20.41
CA TRP A 85 0.57 12.96 -20.91
C TRP A 85 0.41 11.44 -21.01
N ARG A 86 -0.80 10.91 -20.76
CA ARG A 86 -1.15 9.52 -21.01
C ARG A 86 -1.06 9.20 -22.50
N ARG A 87 -0.92 7.92 -22.84
CA ARG A 87 -0.82 7.40 -24.22
C ARG A 87 0.40 7.90 -25.02
N ARG A 88 1.37 8.55 -24.32
CA ARG A 88 2.63 9.04 -24.89
C ARG A 88 3.85 8.28 -24.37
N LYS A 89 3.65 7.04 -23.91
CA LYS A 89 4.68 6.10 -23.42
C LYS A 89 5.37 6.47 -22.10
N ALA A 90 4.97 7.56 -21.42
CA ALA A 90 5.54 7.96 -20.13
C ALA A 90 5.40 6.84 -19.07
N GLY A 91 4.20 6.24 -18.93
CA GLY A 91 3.96 5.13 -18.01
C GLY A 91 4.79 3.89 -18.34
N THR A 92 4.93 3.55 -19.63
CA THR A 92 5.77 2.44 -20.08
C THR A 92 7.24 2.65 -19.71
N LEU A 93 7.74 3.87 -19.88
CA LEU A 93 9.12 4.22 -19.51
C LEU A 93 9.36 4.09 -18.02
N LEU A 94 8.44 4.61 -17.19
CA LEU A 94 8.49 4.49 -15.72
C LEU A 94 8.48 3.02 -15.27
N LEU A 95 7.48 2.27 -15.73
CA LEU A 95 7.31 0.86 -15.36
C LEU A 95 8.53 0.04 -15.73
N PHE A 96 9.00 0.16 -16.97
CA PHE A 96 10.15 -0.58 -17.46
C PHE A 96 11.43 -0.24 -16.70
N THR A 97 11.65 1.03 -16.36
CA THR A 97 12.81 1.44 -15.55
C THR A 97 12.78 0.75 -14.20
N LEU A 98 11.64 0.78 -13.50
CA LEU A 98 11.51 0.10 -12.20
C LEU A 98 11.65 -1.42 -12.33
N GLU A 99 11.04 -2.04 -13.35
CA GLU A 99 11.19 -3.48 -13.60
C GLU A 99 12.66 -3.88 -13.70
N ASN A 100 13.46 -3.12 -14.44
CA ASN A 100 14.89 -3.41 -14.60
C ASN A 100 15.67 -3.21 -13.29
N GLN A 101 15.39 -2.13 -12.55
CA GLN A 101 16.05 -1.83 -11.27
C GLN A 101 15.70 -2.86 -10.19
N LEU A 102 14.44 -3.30 -10.12
CA LEU A 102 14.00 -4.35 -9.20
C LEU A 102 14.60 -5.70 -9.55
N ARG A 103 14.66 -6.05 -10.83
CA ARG A 103 15.32 -7.28 -11.32
C ARG A 103 16.82 -7.29 -11.02
N ALA A 104 17.50 -6.15 -11.15
CA ALA A 104 18.91 -6.01 -10.76
C ALA A 104 19.13 -6.26 -9.25
N ARG A 105 18.08 -6.16 -8.42
CA ARG A 105 18.05 -6.51 -7.00
C ARG A 105 17.53 -7.93 -6.72
N ASN A 106 17.58 -8.81 -7.73
CA ASN A 106 17.14 -10.20 -7.67
C ASN A 106 15.62 -10.38 -7.42
N CYS A 107 14.80 -9.36 -7.72
CA CYS A 107 13.36 -9.56 -7.73
C CYS A 107 12.95 -10.30 -9.01
N HIS A 108 12.34 -11.45 -8.87
CA HIS A 108 11.85 -12.26 -9.98
C HIS A 108 10.33 -12.17 -10.17
N THR A 109 9.63 -11.59 -9.21
CA THR A 109 8.21 -11.24 -9.30
C THR A 109 8.03 -9.77 -8.98
N ILE A 110 7.20 -9.06 -9.74
CA ILE A 110 6.86 -7.66 -9.47
C ILE A 110 5.37 -7.54 -9.22
N SER A 111 5.01 -6.95 -8.08
CA SER A 111 3.65 -6.68 -7.64
C SER A 111 3.32 -5.19 -7.69
N ILE A 112 2.04 -4.85 -7.87
CA ILE A 112 1.59 -3.48 -8.07
C ILE A 112 0.78 -2.99 -6.87
N MET A 113 1.30 -1.97 -6.18
CA MET A 113 0.70 -1.18 -5.09
C MET A 113 0.55 -1.89 -3.74
N ASP A 114 0.46 -3.21 -3.69
CA ASP A 114 0.28 -4.02 -2.48
C ASP A 114 1.57 -4.23 -1.66
N CYS A 115 2.45 -3.23 -1.57
CA CYS A 115 3.70 -3.27 -0.81
C CYS A 115 3.43 -3.32 0.71
N PRO A 116 3.64 -4.44 1.43
CA PRO A 116 3.16 -4.60 2.80
C PRO A 116 3.78 -3.62 3.79
N GLN A 117 5.03 -3.21 3.57
CA GLN A 117 5.76 -2.37 4.52
C GLN A 117 5.23 -0.93 4.58
N ASN A 118 4.74 -0.40 3.44
CA ASN A 118 4.28 0.97 3.32
C ASN A 118 3.41 1.14 2.05
N TYR A 119 2.27 0.46 2.01
CA TYR A 119 1.35 0.56 0.87
C TYR A 119 0.59 1.88 0.84
N PHE A 120 0.33 2.38 -0.38
CA PHE A 120 -0.61 3.48 -0.60
C PHE A 120 -2.06 2.95 -0.59
N GLN A 121 -2.31 1.91 -1.39
CA GLN A 121 -3.53 1.13 -1.42
C GLN A 121 -3.15 -0.36 -1.54
N PRO A 122 -4.01 -1.30 -1.13
CA PRO A 122 -3.67 -2.72 -1.14
C PRO A 122 -3.80 -3.39 -2.52
N GLY A 123 -3.51 -2.65 -3.57
CA GLY A 123 -3.62 -3.03 -4.97
C GLY A 123 -4.15 -1.87 -5.82
N LEU A 124 -4.42 -2.12 -7.10
CA LEU A 124 -5.02 -1.14 -8.00
C LEU A 124 -6.55 -1.16 -7.87
N ASP A 125 -7.16 -0.03 -7.52
CA ASP A 125 -8.62 0.09 -7.53
C ASP A 125 -9.15 -0.19 -8.94
N PHE A 126 -10.10 -1.12 -9.07
CA PHE A 126 -10.61 -1.57 -10.37
C PHE A 126 -11.24 -0.44 -11.21
N ARG A 127 -11.63 0.68 -10.59
CA ARG A 127 -12.17 1.85 -11.27
C ARG A 127 -11.13 2.58 -12.11
N TYR A 128 -9.84 2.42 -11.83
CA TYR A 128 -8.76 2.92 -12.69
C TYR A 128 -8.62 2.08 -13.95
N THR A 129 -9.66 2.05 -14.78
CA THR A 129 -9.74 1.22 -16.00
C THR A 129 -8.53 1.39 -16.92
N GLU A 130 -8.04 2.61 -17.10
CA GLU A 130 -6.83 2.85 -17.92
C GLU A 130 -5.58 2.20 -17.28
N GLY A 131 -5.48 2.20 -15.95
CA GLY A 131 -4.42 1.52 -15.21
C GLY A 131 -4.52 0.00 -15.36
N VAL A 132 -5.72 -0.57 -15.27
CA VAL A 132 -5.99 -1.99 -15.52
C VAL A 132 -5.54 -2.38 -16.93
N CYS A 133 -6.01 -1.67 -17.96
CA CYS A 133 -5.63 -1.93 -19.35
C CYS A 133 -4.11 -1.77 -19.57
N PHE A 134 -3.49 -0.79 -18.91
CA PHE A 134 -2.04 -0.58 -18.96
C PHE A 134 -1.28 -1.79 -18.41
N LEU A 135 -1.64 -2.28 -17.24
CA LEU A 135 -0.97 -3.43 -16.60
C LEU A 135 -1.16 -4.72 -17.42
N LEU A 136 -2.37 -5.00 -17.88
CA LEU A 136 -2.66 -6.17 -18.74
C LEU A 136 -1.81 -6.13 -20.02
N ARG A 137 -1.71 -4.97 -20.67
CA ARG A 137 -0.88 -4.78 -21.86
C ARG A 137 0.62 -5.03 -21.60
N HIS A 138 1.10 -4.76 -20.39
CA HIS A 138 2.50 -4.99 -20.00
C HIS A 138 2.73 -6.38 -19.39
N GLY A 139 1.78 -7.31 -19.54
CA GLY A 139 1.92 -8.71 -19.16
C GLY A 139 1.69 -9.00 -17.68
N TYR A 140 1.16 -8.05 -16.95
CA TYR A 140 0.69 -8.29 -15.57
C TYR A 140 -0.61 -9.08 -15.58
N ARG A 141 -0.80 -9.92 -14.57
CA ARG A 141 -2.02 -10.70 -14.38
C ARG A 141 -2.59 -10.42 -13.02
N MET A 142 -3.90 -10.28 -12.92
CA MET A 142 -4.61 -10.23 -11.65
C MET A 142 -4.45 -11.58 -10.95
N VAL A 143 -4.04 -11.55 -9.67
CA VAL A 143 -3.78 -12.75 -8.86
C VAL A 143 -4.76 -12.92 -7.72
N HIS A 144 -5.21 -11.83 -7.10
CA HIS A 144 -6.29 -11.83 -6.10
C HIS A 144 -6.87 -10.42 -5.95
N GLU A 145 -7.82 -10.26 -5.04
CA GLU A 145 -8.44 -8.99 -4.71
C GLU A 145 -8.34 -8.69 -3.22
N ASN A 146 -8.25 -7.41 -2.89
CA ASN A 146 -8.30 -6.88 -1.54
C ASN A 146 -9.42 -5.85 -1.41
N HIS A 147 -9.86 -5.61 -0.19
CA HIS A 147 -10.95 -4.69 0.07
C HIS A 147 -10.59 -3.72 1.18
N ASN A 148 -11.08 -2.48 1.04
CA ASN A 148 -11.18 -1.56 2.16
C ASN A 148 -12.64 -1.48 2.60
N MET A 149 -12.84 -1.40 3.91
CA MET A 149 -14.12 -1.01 4.48
C MET A 149 -14.08 0.44 4.94
N ARG A 150 -15.25 1.01 5.09
CA ARG A 150 -15.46 2.35 5.65
C ARG A 150 -16.52 2.28 6.71
N CYS A 151 -16.40 3.07 7.76
CA CYS A 151 -17.46 3.30 8.72
C CYS A 151 -17.58 4.79 9.04
N ASP A 152 -18.80 5.26 9.27
CA ASP A 152 -19.04 6.60 9.81
C ASP A 152 -18.70 6.60 11.29
N ILE A 153 -18.11 7.71 11.74
CA ILE A 153 -17.70 7.91 13.14
C ILE A 153 -18.11 9.29 13.60
N GLU A 154 -18.52 9.35 14.86
CA GLU A 154 -18.87 10.61 15.52
C GLU A 154 -18.46 10.60 16.99
N VAL A 155 -18.30 11.78 17.57
CA VAL A 155 -17.98 11.93 19.00
C VAL A 155 -19.18 11.43 19.82
N GLY A 156 -18.91 10.53 20.81
CA GLY A 156 -19.95 9.96 21.66
C GLY A 156 -20.67 8.72 21.10
N GLN A 157 -20.30 8.24 19.93
CA GLN A 157 -20.94 7.08 19.27
C GLN A 157 -20.95 5.80 20.16
N TRP A 158 -19.99 5.65 21.07
CA TRP A 158 -19.90 4.48 21.96
C TRP A 158 -19.89 4.92 23.44
N PRO A 159 -21.08 5.23 24.03
CA PRO A 159 -21.17 5.75 25.39
C PRO A 159 -20.78 4.72 26.46
N ASP A 160 -20.96 3.42 26.18
CA ASP A 160 -20.72 2.33 27.14
C ASP A 160 -19.28 1.83 27.19
N LEU A 161 -18.36 2.46 26.42
CA LEU A 161 -16.99 1.99 26.27
C LEU A 161 -16.23 1.90 27.61
N GLU A 162 -16.46 2.86 28.52
CA GLU A 162 -15.86 2.85 29.86
C GLU A 162 -16.38 1.69 30.73
N ALA A 163 -17.68 1.40 30.64
CA ALA A 163 -18.26 0.26 31.35
C ALA A 163 -17.72 -1.08 30.84
N GLU A 164 -17.51 -1.21 29.51
CA GLU A 164 -16.88 -2.37 28.92
C GLU A 164 -15.42 -2.56 29.37
N ILE A 165 -14.65 -1.47 29.44
CA ILE A 165 -13.26 -1.47 29.95
C ILE A 165 -13.24 -1.89 31.44
N LYS A 166 -14.15 -1.36 32.26
CA LYS A 166 -14.27 -1.72 33.69
C LYS A 166 -14.59 -3.21 33.88
N ARG A 167 -15.47 -3.77 33.04
CA ARG A 167 -15.76 -5.20 33.04
C ARG A 167 -14.51 -6.04 32.75
N LEU A 168 -13.73 -5.67 31.71
CA LEU A 168 -12.48 -6.36 31.39
C LEU A 168 -11.44 -6.23 32.48
N SER A 169 -11.37 -5.07 33.15
CA SER A 169 -10.47 -4.88 34.29
C SER A 169 -10.80 -5.85 35.44
N ALA A 170 -12.09 -6.12 35.69
CA ALA A 170 -12.50 -7.14 36.68
C ALA A 170 -12.10 -8.58 36.27
N GLU A 171 -11.88 -8.82 34.98
CA GLU A 171 -11.36 -10.09 34.44
C GLU A 171 -9.81 -10.12 34.34
N GLY A 172 -9.12 -9.10 34.85
CA GLY A 172 -7.66 -9.01 34.89
C GLY A 172 -7.02 -8.43 33.61
N PHE A 173 -7.80 -7.80 32.73
CA PHE A 173 -7.28 -7.11 31.56
C PHE A 173 -7.15 -5.61 31.82
N GLU A 174 -5.96 -5.04 31.57
CA GLU A 174 -5.76 -3.59 31.52
C GLU A 174 -5.85 -3.10 30.08
N VAL A 175 -6.83 -2.25 29.79
CA VAL A 175 -7.02 -1.64 28.48
C VAL A 175 -6.70 -0.15 28.54
N ARG A 176 -5.73 0.30 27.78
CA ARG A 176 -5.31 1.72 27.76
C ARG A 176 -4.62 2.11 26.46
N ARG A 177 -4.44 3.42 26.28
CA ARG A 177 -3.53 3.94 25.24
C ARG A 177 -2.09 3.52 25.54
N ALA A 178 -1.36 3.18 24.51
CA ALA A 178 0.07 2.89 24.60
C ALA A 178 0.85 4.15 25.03
N GLN A 179 1.93 3.92 25.75
CA GLN A 179 2.97 4.89 26.03
C GLN A 179 4.22 4.53 25.22
N PHE A 180 5.11 5.49 25.02
CA PHE A 180 6.36 5.21 24.29
C PHE A 180 7.20 4.11 24.95
N ALA A 181 7.17 4.01 26.28
CA ALA A 181 7.85 2.97 27.04
C ALA A 181 7.31 1.55 26.77
N ASP A 182 6.14 1.41 26.17
CA ASP A 182 5.56 0.09 25.84
C ASP A 182 6.15 -0.50 24.54
N GLU A 183 6.95 0.25 23.78
CA GLU A 183 7.49 -0.19 22.48
C GLU A 183 8.15 -1.60 22.53
N PRO A 184 9.00 -1.95 23.53
CA PRO A 184 9.60 -3.27 23.59
C PRO A 184 8.57 -4.41 23.68
N HIS A 185 7.55 -4.26 24.53
CA HIS A 185 6.51 -5.26 24.73
C HIS A 185 5.59 -5.41 23.52
N ILE A 186 5.27 -4.29 22.87
CA ILE A 186 4.50 -4.28 21.62
C ILE A 186 5.29 -5.00 20.53
N CYS A 187 6.59 -4.70 20.39
CA CYS A 187 7.46 -5.34 19.41
C CYS A 187 7.59 -6.84 19.66
N GLU A 188 7.75 -7.28 20.92
CA GLU A 188 7.78 -8.69 21.28
C GLU A 188 6.49 -9.41 20.85
N PHE A 189 5.35 -8.83 21.17
CA PHE A 189 4.04 -9.37 20.81
C PHE A 189 3.87 -9.45 19.28
N LEU A 190 4.23 -8.39 18.56
CA LEU A 190 4.14 -8.34 17.10
C LEU A 190 5.10 -9.32 16.43
N GLN A 191 6.34 -9.45 16.91
CA GLN A 191 7.30 -10.39 16.36
C GLN A 191 6.82 -11.84 16.47
N ALA A 192 6.12 -12.18 17.57
CA ALA A 192 5.56 -13.51 17.77
C ALA A 192 4.37 -13.84 16.86
N HIS A 193 3.58 -12.83 16.44
CA HIS A 193 2.29 -13.05 15.77
C HIS A 193 2.20 -12.44 14.38
N TRP A 194 2.74 -11.21 14.17
CA TRP A 194 2.61 -10.43 12.93
C TRP A 194 3.84 -9.54 12.70
N PRO A 195 5.01 -10.11 12.41
CA PRO A 195 6.27 -9.35 12.28
C PRO A 195 6.21 -8.24 11.20
N ALA A 196 5.40 -8.43 10.15
CA ALA A 196 5.23 -7.44 9.10
C ALA A 196 4.60 -6.10 9.57
N TRP A 197 3.90 -6.10 10.70
CA TRP A 197 3.24 -4.91 11.24
C TRP A 197 4.10 -4.08 12.20
N VAL A 198 5.29 -4.56 12.57
CA VAL A 198 6.16 -3.87 13.54
C VAL A 198 6.46 -2.44 13.12
N ALA A 199 6.87 -2.22 11.89
CA ALA A 199 7.22 -0.88 11.39
C ALA A 199 6.02 0.08 11.43
N GLU A 200 4.85 -0.38 10.98
CA GLU A 200 3.62 0.42 10.97
C GLU A 200 3.15 0.79 12.39
N VAL A 201 3.16 -0.16 13.32
CA VAL A 201 2.77 0.09 14.71
C VAL A 201 3.76 1.01 15.42
N LYS A 202 5.06 0.88 15.14
CA LYS A 202 6.07 1.83 15.66
C LYS A 202 5.83 3.25 15.16
N ARG A 203 5.47 3.45 13.89
CA ARG A 203 5.09 4.77 13.37
C ARG A 203 3.86 5.33 14.09
N ALA A 204 2.82 4.51 14.30
CA ALA A 204 1.64 4.90 15.05
C ALA A 204 1.97 5.26 16.51
N LEU A 205 2.87 4.53 17.16
CA LEU A 205 3.30 4.79 18.54
C LEU A 205 4.04 6.12 18.70
N ARG A 206 4.79 6.55 17.66
CA ARG A 206 5.55 7.82 17.66
C ARG A 206 4.69 9.08 17.45
N ARG A 207 3.40 8.92 17.23
CA ARG A 207 2.47 10.07 17.15
C ARG A 207 2.28 10.72 18.51
N ASP A 208 1.81 11.96 18.52
CA ASP A 208 1.42 12.68 19.74
C ASP A 208 -0.04 13.12 19.63
N PRO A 209 -0.94 12.54 20.43
CA PRO A 209 -0.75 11.36 21.30
C PRO A 209 -0.52 10.07 20.49
N PRO A 210 0.08 9.02 21.11
CA PRO A 210 0.30 7.73 20.45
C PRO A 210 -0.97 7.14 19.85
N GLY A 211 -0.90 6.74 18.57
CA GLY A 211 -2.01 6.18 17.80
C GLY A 211 -2.20 4.68 18.02
N VAL A 212 -1.94 4.17 19.23
CA VAL A 212 -2.01 2.75 19.57
C VAL A 212 -2.75 2.57 20.88
N HIS A 213 -3.69 1.62 20.92
CA HIS A 213 -4.32 1.13 22.16
C HIS A 213 -3.95 -0.32 22.39
N LEU A 214 -3.76 -0.70 23.65
CA LEU A 214 -3.29 -2.00 24.10
C LEU A 214 -4.26 -2.64 25.10
N ALA A 215 -4.29 -3.96 25.10
CA ALA A 215 -4.79 -4.76 26.21
C ALA A 215 -3.64 -5.58 26.79
N TRP A 216 -3.47 -5.47 28.11
CA TRP A 216 -2.51 -6.21 28.90
C TRP A 216 -3.20 -7.29 29.72
N HIS A 217 -2.54 -8.42 29.90
CA HIS A 217 -2.97 -9.46 30.82
C HIS A 217 -1.73 -10.18 31.39
N ASN A 218 -1.68 -10.33 32.71
CA ASN A 218 -0.55 -10.97 33.42
C ASN A 218 0.82 -10.35 33.02
N GLY A 219 0.89 -9.01 32.88
CA GLY A 219 2.13 -8.30 32.56
C GLY A 219 2.59 -8.40 31.11
N LYS A 220 1.75 -8.96 30.21
CA LYS A 220 2.04 -9.07 28.76
C LYS A 220 1.01 -8.36 27.93
N VAL A 221 1.42 -7.82 26.77
CA VAL A 221 0.50 -7.35 25.73
C VAL A 221 -0.17 -8.58 25.12
N VAL A 222 -1.51 -8.57 25.07
CA VAL A 222 -2.31 -9.67 24.51
C VAL A 222 -3.24 -9.21 23.38
N ALA A 223 -3.40 -7.90 23.18
CA ALA A 223 -4.07 -7.35 22.01
C ALA A 223 -3.64 -5.90 21.79
N PHE A 224 -3.74 -5.46 20.55
CA PHE A 224 -3.50 -4.07 20.16
C PHE A 224 -4.43 -3.66 19.02
N ALA A 225 -4.60 -2.35 18.87
CA ALA A 225 -5.11 -1.72 17.67
C ALA A 225 -4.38 -0.40 17.46
N ALA A 226 -4.07 -0.09 16.21
CA ALA A 226 -3.38 1.12 15.82
C ALA A 226 -4.21 1.94 14.82
N TYR A 227 -3.85 3.21 14.62
CA TYR A 227 -4.39 4.06 13.57
C TYR A 227 -3.31 5.05 13.12
N GLN A 228 -3.40 5.44 11.86
CA GLN A 228 -2.48 6.42 11.24
C GLN A 228 -0.99 6.06 11.37
N GLY A 229 -0.67 4.77 11.46
CA GLY A 229 0.71 4.26 11.34
C GLY A 229 1.14 4.12 9.87
N ASN A 230 0.16 4.08 8.97
CA ASN A 230 0.29 4.13 7.52
C ASN A 230 -0.75 5.11 6.99
N ASN A 231 -0.49 5.79 5.86
CA ASN A 231 -1.34 6.86 5.35
C ASN A 231 -1.73 7.86 6.45
N ALA A 232 -0.71 8.37 7.16
CA ALA A 232 -0.85 9.09 8.42
C ALA A 232 -1.66 10.39 8.33
N SER A 233 -1.80 10.97 7.14
CA SER A 233 -2.63 12.15 6.86
C SER A 233 -4.11 11.82 6.58
N LEU A 234 -4.50 10.53 6.62
CA LEU A 234 -5.86 10.07 6.37
C LEU A 234 -6.48 9.46 7.63
N SER A 235 -7.80 9.22 7.62
CA SER A 235 -8.53 8.53 8.69
C SER A 235 -8.30 7.00 8.68
N TRP A 236 -7.04 6.60 8.66
CA TRP A 236 -6.60 5.23 8.42
C TRP A 236 -6.56 4.43 9.71
N PHE A 237 -7.40 3.39 9.82
CA PHE A 237 -7.42 2.47 10.95
C PHE A 237 -6.65 1.19 10.63
N GLY A 238 -5.88 0.70 11.59
CA GLY A 238 -5.13 -0.55 11.50
C GLY A 238 -3.62 -0.33 11.66
N PRO A 239 -2.88 -1.42 11.82
CA PRO A 239 -3.36 -2.80 12.01
C PRO A 239 -3.93 -3.06 13.42
N MET A 240 -4.60 -4.23 13.57
CA MET A 240 -5.06 -4.71 14.87
C MET A 240 -4.90 -6.22 15.01
N GLY A 241 -4.67 -6.70 16.23
CA GLY A 241 -4.53 -8.11 16.52
C GLY A 241 -4.86 -8.45 17.96
N THR A 242 -5.32 -9.69 18.16
CA THR A 242 -5.62 -10.26 19.49
C THR A 242 -5.04 -11.67 19.54
N ASP A 243 -4.28 -11.96 20.59
CA ASP A 243 -3.75 -13.28 20.88
C ASP A 243 -4.87 -14.33 20.80
N PRO A 244 -4.67 -15.43 20.05
CA PRO A 244 -5.65 -16.50 19.92
C PRO A 244 -6.21 -17.01 21.25
N GLU A 245 -5.39 -17.07 22.30
CA GLU A 245 -5.77 -17.61 23.62
C GLU A 245 -6.79 -16.75 24.37
N VAL A 246 -6.82 -15.43 24.09
CA VAL A 246 -7.74 -14.49 24.77
C VAL A 246 -8.84 -13.95 23.84
N ARG A 247 -9.01 -14.54 22.67
CA ARG A 247 -10.09 -14.16 21.74
C ARG A 247 -11.48 -14.38 22.38
N LYS A 248 -12.51 -13.75 21.79
CA LYS A 248 -13.91 -13.79 22.23
C LYS A 248 -14.21 -13.12 23.57
N LYS A 249 -13.25 -12.42 24.17
CA LYS A 249 -13.43 -11.59 25.38
C LYS A 249 -13.95 -10.17 25.09
N GLY A 250 -13.99 -9.76 23.81
CA GLY A 250 -14.39 -8.42 23.41
C GLY A 250 -13.23 -7.43 23.24
N LEU A 251 -11.98 -7.83 23.54
CA LEU A 251 -10.80 -6.95 23.47
C LEU A 251 -10.65 -6.23 22.12
N GLY A 252 -10.74 -6.97 21.02
CA GLY A 252 -10.61 -6.39 19.68
C GLY A 252 -11.69 -5.34 19.38
N ALA A 253 -12.94 -5.56 19.84
CA ALA A 253 -14.03 -4.61 19.63
C ALA A 253 -13.79 -3.30 20.39
N ILE A 254 -13.33 -3.39 21.65
CA ILE A 254 -13.03 -2.22 22.47
C ILE A 254 -11.85 -1.43 21.90
N LEU A 255 -10.75 -2.11 21.53
CA LEU A 255 -9.58 -1.47 20.96
C LEU A 255 -9.88 -0.77 19.63
N LEU A 256 -10.67 -1.41 18.74
CA LEU A 256 -11.18 -0.78 17.53
C LEU A 256 -11.95 0.50 17.85
N ARG A 257 -12.94 0.44 18.75
CA ARG A 257 -13.78 1.58 19.11
C ARG A 257 -12.97 2.72 19.76
N LEU A 258 -11.93 2.41 20.54
CA LEU A 258 -11.02 3.42 21.09
C LEU A 258 -10.27 4.17 19.98
N CYS A 259 -9.73 3.46 19.00
CA CYS A 259 -9.08 4.08 17.84
C CYS A 259 -10.07 4.95 17.03
N LEU A 260 -11.27 4.45 16.77
CA LEU A 260 -12.30 5.21 16.06
C LEU A 260 -12.77 6.45 16.82
N LYS A 261 -12.87 6.35 18.16
CA LYS A 261 -13.14 7.50 19.04
C LYS A 261 -12.07 8.56 18.91
N ASP A 262 -10.80 8.16 18.88
CA ASP A 262 -9.68 9.10 18.69
C ASP A 262 -9.75 9.80 17.33
N LEU A 263 -10.00 9.06 16.25
CA LEU A 263 -10.19 9.64 14.92
C LEU A 263 -11.37 10.63 14.89
N ALA A 264 -12.49 10.31 15.55
CA ALA A 264 -13.63 11.23 15.67
C ALA A 264 -13.24 12.52 16.41
N HIS A 265 -12.46 12.43 17.50
CA HIS A 265 -11.95 13.61 18.22
C HIS A 265 -10.95 14.44 17.41
N GLN A 266 -10.26 13.85 16.43
CA GLN A 266 -9.44 14.57 15.45
C GLN A 266 -10.29 15.29 14.39
N GLY A 267 -11.62 15.14 14.42
CA GLY A 267 -12.54 15.77 13.47
C GLY A 267 -12.89 14.93 12.24
N TRP A 268 -12.42 13.69 12.17
CA TRP A 268 -12.81 12.78 11.10
C TRP A 268 -14.27 12.36 11.26
N ARG A 269 -14.99 12.26 10.14
CA ARG A 269 -16.38 11.81 10.09
C ARG A 269 -16.53 10.38 9.62
N HIS A 270 -15.45 9.79 9.14
CA HIS A 270 -15.37 8.40 8.74
C HIS A 270 -13.98 7.84 9.01
N ALA A 271 -13.87 6.54 9.14
CA ALA A 271 -12.60 5.83 9.18
C ALA A 271 -12.52 4.86 8.00
N ILE A 272 -11.32 4.74 7.44
CA ILE A 272 -10.96 3.75 6.43
C ILE A 272 -10.32 2.57 7.15
N ILE A 273 -10.85 1.37 6.93
CA ILE A 273 -10.31 0.11 7.45
C ILE A 273 -9.72 -0.63 6.24
N PRO A 274 -8.40 -0.52 6.02
CA PRO A 274 -7.79 -1.04 4.80
C PRO A 274 -7.48 -2.53 4.89
N TRP A 275 -7.31 -3.13 3.71
CA TRP A 275 -6.81 -4.52 3.55
C TRP A 275 -7.50 -5.50 4.48
N VAL A 276 -8.80 -5.45 4.46
CA VAL A 276 -9.66 -6.10 5.45
C VAL A 276 -9.68 -7.62 5.26
N GLY A 277 -9.45 -8.36 6.37
CA GLY A 277 -9.67 -9.81 6.44
C GLY A 277 -11.06 -10.14 7.02
N PRO A 278 -11.35 -9.83 8.30
CA PRO A 278 -12.59 -10.25 8.96
C PRO A 278 -13.74 -9.26 8.73
N ILE A 279 -14.27 -9.18 7.50
CA ILE A 279 -15.34 -8.25 7.09
C ILE A 279 -16.49 -8.24 8.10
N SER A 280 -16.98 -9.43 8.49
CA SER A 280 -18.12 -9.56 9.40
C SER A 280 -17.86 -9.01 10.81
N PHE A 281 -16.60 -9.00 11.26
CA PHE A 281 -16.23 -8.42 12.54
C PHE A 281 -16.41 -6.89 12.51
N TYR A 282 -15.88 -6.22 11.53
CA TYR A 282 -15.99 -4.76 11.40
C TYR A 282 -17.43 -4.32 11.14
N ALA A 283 -18.16 -5.03 10.27
CA ALA A 283 -19.57 -4.74 10.02
C ALA A 283 -20.41 -4.77 11.31
N ARG A 284 -20.21 -5.79 12.17
CA ARG A 284 -20.97 -5.91 13.44
C ARG A 284 -20.46 -4.96 14.53
N THR A 285 -19.16 -4.66 14.56
CA THR A 285 -18.55 -3.92 15.67
C THR A 285 -18.71 -2.41 15.54
N CYS A 286 -18.61 -1.88 14.34
CA CYS A 286 -18.68 -0.44 14.06
C CYS A 286 -19.58 -0.07 12.86
N GLY A 287 -20.37 -0.99 12.35
CA GLY A 287 -21.27 -0.71 11.21
C GLY A 287 -20.52 -0.49 9.89
N ALA A 288 -19.28 -0.96 9.77
CA ALA A 288 -18.49 -0.78 8.57
C ALA A 288 -19.11 -1.56 7.38
N TRP A 289 -18.94 -1.00 6.17
CA TRP A 289 -19.36 -1.60 4.91
C TRP A 289 -18.18 -1.68 3.93
N LEU A 290 -18.26 -2.56 2.93
CA LEU A 290 -17.29 -2.61 1.84
C LEU A 290 -17.40 -1.34 1.00
N ASP A 291 -16.30 -0.58 0.91
CA ASP A 291 -16.24 0.71 0.24
C ASP A 291 -15.47 0.62 -1.08
N ARG A 292 -14.33 -0.06 -1.08
CA ARG A 292 -13.45 -0.15 -2.25
C ARG A 292 -12.93 -1.57 -2.45
N CYS A 293 -12.76 -1.95 -3.72
CA CYS A 293 -12.14 -3.18 -4.14
C CYS A 293 -10.86 -2.88 -4.94
N PHE A 294 -9.82 -3.62 -4.67
CA PHE A 294 -8.51 -3.47 -5.29
C PHE A 294 -8.06 -4.80 -5.88
N TRP A 295 -7.63 -4.77 -7.13
CA TRP A 295 -7.06 -5.94 -7.80
C TRP A 295 -5.54 -5.91 -7.68
N VAL A 296 -4.97 -7.01 -7.21
CA VAL A 296 -3.52 -7.20 -7.13
C VAL A 296 -3.03 -7.78 -8.44
N TYR A 297 -2.10 -7.07 -9.07
CA TYR A 297 -1.48 -7.45 -10.32
C TYR A 297 -0.04 -7.87 -10.09
N ARG A 298 0.35 -9.02 -10.63
CA ARG A 298 1.73 -9.53 -10.59
C ARG A 298 2.23 -9.91 -11.96
N LYS A 299 3.56 -9.79 -12.13
CA LYS A 299 4.28 -10.26 -13.30
C LYS A 299 5.49 -11.04 -12.83
N ASP A 300 5.62 -12.28 -13.33
CA ASP A 300 6.73 -13.18 -13.02
C ASP A 300 7.78 -13.10 -14.14
N PHE A 301 9.03 -12.91 -13.75
CA PHE A 301 10.20 -12.83 -14.62
C PHE A 301 11.10 -14.07 -14.50
N SER A 302 10.76 -15.05 -13.66
CA SER A 302 11.52 -16.31 -13.51
C SER A 302 11.49 -17.15 -14.79
N THR A 303 10.37 -17.06 -15.51
CA THR A 303 10.21 -17.64 -16.83
C THR A 303 10.31 -16.53 -17.88
N LYS A 304 11.49 -16.33 -18.48
CA LYS A 304 11.64 -15.33 -19.58
C LYS A 304 10.71 -15.69 -20.74
N PRO A 305 9.65 -14.92 -21.06
CA PRO A 305 8.94 -15.08 -22.31
C PRO A 305 9.94 -14.97 -23.48
N LEU A 306 9.75 -15.75 -24.53
CA LEU A 306 10.63 -15.73 -25.72
C LEU A 306 10.80 -14.32 -26.29
N GLU A 307 9.76 -13.51 -26.21
CA GLU A 307 9.71 -12.10 -26.65
C GLU A 307 10.68 -11.22 -25.86
N TRP A 308 10.87 -11.48 -24.55
CA TRP A 308 11.83 -10.75 -23.71
C TRP A 308 13.28 -11.15 -24.01
N LYS A 309 13.54 -12.43 -24.29
CA LYS A 309 14.86 -12.90 -24.72
C LYS A 309 15.26 -12.25 -26.06
N LEU A 310 14.29 -12.06 -26.95
CA LEU A 310 14.51 -11.39 -28.24
C LEU A 310 14.72 -9.88 -28.05
N ALA A 311 13.99 -9.23 -27.13
CA ALA A 311 14.18 -7.82 -26.83
C ALA A 311 15.53 -7.54 -26.14
N GLU A 312 15.94 -8.37 -25.17
CA GLU A 312 17.27 -8.28 -24.53
C GLU A 312 18.41 -8.48 -25.55
N ALA A 313 18.28 -9.47 -26.44
CA ALA A 313 19.26 -9.70 -27.50
C ALA A 313 19.35 -8.54 -28.49
N ALA A 314 18.23 -7.88 -28.79
CA ALA A 314 18.19 -6.69 -29.64
C ALA A 314 18.79 -5.44 -28.94
N LEU A 315 18.77 -5.36 -27.62
CA LEU A 315 19.30 -4.26 -26.84
C LEU A 315 20.81 -4.37 -26.56
N ALA A 316 21.34 -5.57 -26.50
CA ALA A 316 22.74 -5.85 -26.16
C ALA A 316 23.77 -5.27 -27.16
N GLY A 317 23.36 -4.71 -28.29
CA GLY A 317 24.26 -4.23 -29.35
C GLY A 317 24.13 -2.76 -29.75
N GLN A 318 23.46 -1.86 -28.97
CA GLN A 318 23.12 -0.54 -29.53
C GLN A 318 23.15 0.68 -28.60
N SER A 319 23.44 1.85 -29.24
CA SER A 319 23.71 3.15 -28.62
C SER A 319 22.49 3.95 -28.13
N ASP A 320 21.26 3.51 -28.37
CA ASP A 320 20.04 4.17 -27.85
C ASP A 320 19.00 3.14 -27.38
N PRO A 321 19.13 2.64 -26.14
CA PRO A 321 18.26 1.61 -25.59
C PRO A 321 16.82 2.10 -25.39
N VAL A 322 16.59 3.37 -25.09
CA VAL A 322 15.26 3.90 -24.75
C VAL A 322 14.33 3.96 -25.96
N ASN A 323 14.78 4.49 -27.08
CA ASN A 323 13.95 4.59 -28.28
C ASN A 323 13.64 3.23 -28.93
N LYS A 324 14.55 2.26 -28.78
CA LYS A 324 14.28 0.90 -29.28
C LYS A 324 13.35 0.12 -28.37
N LEU A 325 13.46 0.27 -27.07
CA LEU A 325 12.50 -0.25 -26.11
C LEU A 325 11.09 0.26 -26.44
N LEU A 326 10.96 1.54 -26.68
CA LEU A 326 9.68 2.16 -27.03
C LEU A 326 9.12 1.62 -28.36
N ARG A 327 9.98 1.21 -29.30
CA ARG A 327 9.58 0.58 -30.58
C ARG A 327 9.22 -0.91 -30.40
N ALA A 328 9.94 -1.64 -29.55
CA ALA A 328 9.63 -3.05 -29.26
C ALA A 328 8.28 -3.23 -28.56
N PHE A 329 7.87 -2.28 -27.71
CA PHE A 329 6.56 -2.28 -27.05
C PHE A 329 5.41 -1.71 -27.91
N SER A 330 5.66 -1.33 -29.16
CA SER A 330 4.57 -1.04 -30.12
C SER A 330 3.90 -2.31 -30.66
N PHE A 331 4.43 -3.48 -30.30
CA PHE A 331 3.82 -4.77 -30.65
C PHE A 331 2.65 -5.06 -29.71
N ASP A 332 1.43 -5.12 -30.23
CA ASP A 332 0.22 -5.38 -29.47
C ASP A 332 -0.04 -6.90 -29.40
N PRO A 333 0.17 -7.55 -28.24
CA PRO A 333 -0.07 -8.99 -28.11
C PRO A 333 -1.56 -9.36 -28.15
N MET A 334 -2.48 -8.38 -28.03
CA MET A 334 -3.94 -8.64 -28.10
C MET A 334 -4.41 -8.93 -29.53
N THR A 335 -3.74 -8.39 -30.56
CA THR A 335 -4.16 -8.60 -31.96
C THR A 335 -3.88 -9.99 -32.47
N ARG A 336 -3.04 -10.78 -31.78
CA ARG A 336 -2.73 -12.15 -32.22
C ARG A 336 -3.70 -13.22 -31.71
N LYS A 337 -4.38 -12.98 -30.57
CA LYS A 337 -5.34 -13.94 -30.00
C LYS A 337 -6.72 -13.86 -30.63
N GLU A 338 -7.12 -12.68 -31.09
CA GLU A 338 -8.43 -12.54 -31.76
C GLU A 338 -8.44 -13.18 -33.15
N SER A 339 -7.30 -13.16 -33.85
CA SER A 339 -7.20 -13.83 -35.18
C SER A 339 -7.18 -15.37 -35.11
N GLU A 340 -6.78 -15.96 -33.99
CA GLU A 340 -6.81 -17.42 -33.79
C GLU A 340 -8.17 -17.94 -33.29
N LEU A 341 -9.01 -17.08 -32.72
CA LEU A 341 -10.35 -17.45 -32.23
C LEU A 341 -11.44 -17.34 -33.30
N VAL A 342 -11.17 -16.63 -34.39
CA VAL A 342 -12.12 -16.48 -35.52
C VAL A 342 -12.00 -17.63 -36.56
N ASN A 343 -10.96 -18.47 -36.48
CA ASN A 343 -10.70 -19.57 -37.41
C ASN A 343 -10.83 -20.97 -36.78
N LYS A 344 -11.67 -21.09 -35.74
CA LYS A 344 -12.10 -22.41 -35.20
C LYS A 344 -13.64 -22.47 -35.10
#